data_2983ab729117d007af7eab21993a6828
#
_entry.id   2983ab729117d007af7eab21993a6828
#
_cell.length_a   1.000
_cell.length_b   1.000
_cell.length_c   1.000
_cell.angle_alpha   90.00
_cell.angle_beta   90.00
_cell.angle_gamma   90.00
#
_symmetry.space_group_name_H-M   'P 1'
#
loop_
_entity.id
_entity.type
_entity.pdbx_description
1 polymer ?
#
loop_
_entity_poly.entity_id
_entity_poly.type
_entity_poly.pdbx_seq_one_letter_code
_entity_poly.pdbx_strand_id
1 'polypeptide(L)'
;MSAILKSISYIFHPLLMPFLGVVFYFSKSPRFIPLPIIKAKLFSLALLTILLPILLFFVLKKIRKINTIYLETTEERITPLILNCIIIFLVAQRVLPSHEIIELYFFFIGILLSTLACLILSILKFKVSIHMVASAGILMFFIAISIHFNININGTIALFIIILGAIATSRLHLNAHTYIELIIGFFVGLIPQLILVNYWL
;
A
#
# COMPACT_ATOMS: atom_id res chain seq x y z
N MET A 1 5.07 25.05 -8.54
CA MET A 1 5.62 24.03 -7.62
C MET A 1 4.55 23.36 -6.77
N SER A 2 3.61 24.07 -6.14
CA SER A 2 2.53 23.46 -5.32
C SER A 2 1.60 22.51 -6.09
N ALA A 3 1.25 22.79 -7.36
CA ALA A 3 0.41 21.91 -8.17
C ALA A 3 1.08 20.55 -8.47
N ILE A 4 2.36 20.56 -8.84
CA ILE A 4 3.15 19.35 -9.13
C ILE A 4 3.22 18.46 -7.86
N LEU A 5 3.54 19.04 -6.70
CA LEU A 5 3.63 18.30 -5.45
C LEU A 5 2.27 17.71 -5.02
N LYS A 6 1.16 18.42 -5.24
CA LYS A 6 -0.19 17.87 -5.04
C LYS A 6 -0.44 16.68 -5.97
N SER A 7 -0.10 16.82 -7.26
CA SER A 7 -0.29 15.72 -8.24
C SER A 7 0.47 14.46 -7.84
N ILE A 8 1.69 14.56 -7.31
CA ILE A 8 2.47 13.41 -6.80
C ILE A 8 1.68 12.66 -5.73
N SER A 9 1.09 13.37 -4.76
CA SER A 9 0.29 12.72 -3.70
C SER A 9 -0.99 12.03 -4.22
N TYR A 10 -1.58 12.52 -5.32
CA TYR A 10 -2.74 11.89 -5.93
C TYR A 10 -2.36 10.69 -6.80
N ILE A 11 -1.30 10.80 -7.62
CA ILE A 11 -0.83 9.71 -8.49
C ILE A 11 -0.35 8.52 -7.64
N PHE A 12 0.40 8.81 -6.58
CA PHE A 12 0.94 7.80 -5.67
C PHE A 12 0.06 7.65 -4.41
N HIS A 13 -1.26 7.66 -4.62
CA HIS A 13 -2.20 7.49 -3.50
C HIS A 13 -2.09 6.08 -2.90
N PRO A 14 -2.12 5.93 -1.56
CA PRO A 14 -1.98 4.63 -0.89
C PRO A 14 -2.94 3.55 -1.39
N LEU A 15 -4.16 3.91 -1.78
CA LEU A 15 -5.15 2.97 -2.34
C LEU A 15 -4.69 2.32 -3.66
N LEU A 16 -3.84 2.98 -4.42
CA LEU A 16 -3.35 2.46 -5.70
C LEU A 16 -2.14 1.53 -5.53
N MET A 17 -1.41 1.64 -4.42
CA MET A 17 -0.16 0.93 -4.20
C MET A 17 -0.33 -0.61 -4.18
N PRO A 18 -1.31 -1.22 -3.50
CA PRO A 18 -1.52 -2.67 -3.56
C PRO A 18 -1.76 -3.16 -4.98
N PHE A 19 -2.60 -2.45 -5.73
CA PHE A 19 -2.91 -2.78 -7.12
C PHE A 19 -1.68 -2.63 -8.04
N LEU A 20 -0.92 -1.55 -7.88
CA LEU A 20 0.33 -1.32 -8.62
C LEU A 20 1.35 -2.44 -8.39
N GLY A 21 1.49 -2.91 -7.14
CA GLY A 21 2.36 -4.04 -6.80
C GLY A 21 1.97 -5.31 -7.54
N VAL A 22 0.67 -5.60 -7.65
CA VAL A 22 0.17 -6.79 -8.37
C VAL A 22 0.36 -6.67 -9.88
N VAL A 23 0.06 -5.50 -10.46
CA VAL A 23 0.32 -5.25 -11.90
C VAL A 23 1.80 -5.43 -12.21
N PHE A 24 2.67 -4.88 -11.37
CA PHE A 24 4.11 -5.04 -11.51
C PHE A 24 4.53 -6.51 -11.41
N TYR A 25 4.03 -7.26 -10.43
CA TYR A 25 4.29 -8.68 -10.28
C TYR A 25 3.95 -9.44 -11.56
N PHE A 26 2.73 -9.32 -12.09
CA PHE A 26 2.32 -10.00 -13.31
C PHE A 26 3.11 -9.55 -14.55
N SER A 27 3.68 -8.36 -14.56
CA SER A 27 4.50 -7.86 -15.68
C SER A 27 5.94 -8.37 -15.65
N LYS A 28 6.45 -8.79 -14.48
CA LYS A 28 7.86 -9.15 -14.26
C LYS A 28 8.08 -10.60 -13.85
N SER A 29 7.06 -11.26 -13.30
CA SER A 29 7.14 -12.66 -12.91
C SER A 29 7.41 -13.56 -14.12
N PRO A 30 8.39 -14.48 -14.06
CA PRO A 30 8.63 -15.47 -15.09
C PRO A 30 7.62 -16.62 -15.05
N ARG A 31 6.73 -16.66 -14.06
CA ARG A 31 5.72 -17.72 -13.93
C ARG A 31 4.66 -17.59 -15.02
N PHE A 32 4.37 -18.70 -15.69
CA PHE A 32 3.27 -18.76 -16.63
C PHE A 32 1.94 -18.81 -15.87
N ILE A 33 1.15 -17.75 -16.00
CA ILE A 33 -0.21 -17.67 -15.45
C ILE A 33 -1.14 -17.34 -16.63
N PRO A 34 -2.21 -18.12 -16.87
CA PRO A 34 -3.13 -17.86 -17.96
C PRO A 34 -3.74 -16.45 -17.89
N LEU A 35 -3.76 -15.75 -19.02
CA LEU A 35 -4.25 -14.37 -19.11
C LEU A 35 -5.69 -14.18 -18.56
N PRO A 36 -6.64 -15.10 -18.73
CA PRO A 36 -7.96 -14.98 -18.10
C PRO A 36 -7.90 -14.92 -16.58
N ILE A 37 -6.99 -15.70 -15.95
CA ILE A 37 -6.80 -15.71 -14.49
C ILE A 37 -6.21 -14.37 -14.03
N ILE A 38 -5.19 -13.85 -14.74
CA ILE A 38 -4.61 -12.53 -14.45
C ILE A 38 -5.69 -11.45 -14.50
N LYS A 39 -6.49 -11.42 -15.59
CA LYS A 39 -7.57 -10.44 -15.74
C LYS A 39 -8.62 -10.53 -14.63
N ALA A 40 -9.04 -11.74 -14.26
CA ALA A 40 -10.01 -11.95 -13.19
C ALA A 40 -9.45 -11.45 -11.84
N LYS A 41 -8.19 -11.77 -11.52
CA LYS A 41 -7.53 -11.31 -10.29
C LYS A 41 -7.38 -9.78 -10.26
N LEU A 42 -6.90 -9.17 -11.34
CA LEU A 42 -6.78 -7.72 -11.45
C LEU A 42 -8.13 -7.01 -11.31
N PHE A 43 -9.18 -7.54 -11.95
CA PHE A 43 -10.53 -7.00 -11.82
C PHE A 43 -11.03 -7.07 -10.36
N SER A 44 -10.91 -8.24 -9.71
CA SER A 44 -11.30 -8.43 -8.31
C SER A 44 -10.52 -7.49 -7.38
N LEU A 45 -9.22 -7.35 -7.61
CA LEU A 45 -8.37 -6.46 -6.81
C LEU A 45 -8.75 -4.98 -7.00
N ALA A 46 -9.00 -4.55 -8.24
CA ALA A 46 -9.45 -3.18 -8.50
C ALA A 46 -10.76 -2.87 -7.79
N LEU A 47 -11.71 -3.82 -7.79
CA LEU A 47 -12.98 -3.67 -7.07
C LEU A 47 -12.76 -3.60 -5.55
N LEU A 48 -11.96 -4.50 -4.98
CA LEU A 48 -11.83 -4.63 -3.53
C LEU A 48 -10.85 -3.61 -2.93
N THR A 49 -9.73 -3.29 -3.61
CA THR A 49 -8.70 -2.41 -3.03
C THR A 49 -8.80 -0.95 -3.45
N ILE A 50 -9.58 -0.65 -4.49
CA ILE A 50 -9.77 0.73 -4.96
C ILE A 50 -11.24 1.14 -4.83
N LEU A 51 -12.16 0.47 -5.55
CA LEU A 51 -13.55 0.91 -5.62
C LEU A 51 -14.26 0.78 -4.27
N LEU A 52 -14.15 -0.38 -3.60
CA LEU A 52 -14.81 -0.61 -2.32
C LEU A 52 -14.37 0.37 -1.22
N PRO A 53 -13.05 0.65 -0.99
CA PRO A 53 -12.65 1.67 -0.02
C PRO A 53 -13.17 3.08 -0.36
N ILE A 54 -13.24 3.44 -1.65
CA ILE A 54 -13.82 4.73 -2.08
C ILE A 54 -15.31 4.78 -1.71
N LEU A 55 -16.08 3.72 -2.00
CA LEU A 55 -17.50 3.65 -1.64
C LEU A 55 -17.70 3.72 -0.12
N LEU A 56 -16.90 2.96 0.64
CA LEU A 56 -16.93 3.00 2.10
C LEU A 56 -16.61 4.39 2.65
N PHE A 57 -15.65 5.09 2.03
CA PHE A 57 -15.34 6.47 2.38
C PHE A 57 -16.59 7.37 2.26
N PHE A 58 -17.33 7.29 1.13
CA PHE A 58 -18.56 8.09 0.95
C PHE A 58 -19.63 7.73 1.97
N VAL A 59 -19.79 6.44 2.30
CA VAL A 59 -20.71 5.99 3.35
C VAL A 59 -20.31 6.57 4.71
N LEU A 60 -19.04 6.44 5.10
CA LEU A 60 -18.53 6.97 6.38
C LEU A 60 -18.69 8.49 6.48
N LYS A 61 -18.49 9.21 5.37
CA LYS A 61 -18.74 10.65 5.29
C LYS A 61 -20.21 10.99 5.47
N LYS A 62 -21.11 10.23 4.83
CA LYS A 62 -22.57 10.44 4.95
C LYS A 62 -23.07 10.23 6.38
N ILE A 63 -22.53 9.24 7.11
CA ILE A 63 -22.87 8.98 8.51
C ILE A 63 -22.05 9.82 9.50
N ARG A 64 -21.31 10.83 9.03
CA ARG A 64 -20.52 11.78 9.83
C ARG A 64 -19.44 11.14 10.71
N LYS A 65 -18.93 9.97 10.31
CA LYS A 65 -17.78 9.32 10.99
C LYS A 65 -16.45 9.92 10.57
N ILE A 66 -16.40 10.56 9.40
CA ILE A 66 -15.24 11.27 8.86
C ILE A 66 -15.71 12.60 8.24
N ASN A 67 -14.88 13.63 8.36
CA ASN A 67 -15.23 14.99 7.87
C ASN A 67 -14.65 15.25 6.49
N THR A 68 -13.37 14.93 6.31
CA THR A 68 -12.62 15.22 5.08
C THR A 68 -11.94 13.97 4.52
N ILE A 69 -11.64 13.99 3.21
CA ILE A 69 -10.87 12.93 2.55
C ILE A 69 -9.42 12.85 3.05
N TYR A 70 -8.94 13.89 3.74
CA TYR A 70 -7.56 13.93 4.21
C TYR A 70 -7.35 13.16 5.52
N LEU A 71 -8.44 12.78 6.23
CA LEU A 71 -8.39 12.08 7.52
C LEU A 71 -7.38 12.75 8.46
N GLU A 72 -7.64 14.02 8.76
CA GLU A 72 -6.66 14.90 9.40
C GLU A 72 -6.34 14.47 10.84
N THR A 73 -7.32 13.93 11.54
CA THR A 73 -7.17 13.45 12.92
C THR A 73 -6.89 11.96 12.97
N THR A 74 -6.29 11.48 14.05
CA THR A 74 -6.03 10.06 14.28
C THR A 74 -7.33 9.29 14.51
N GLU A 75 -8.31 9.91 15.14
CA GLU A 75 -9.64 9.32 15.40
C GLU A 75 -10.39 9.02 14.10
N GLU A 76 -10.35 9.93 13.11
CA GLU A 76 -10.98 9.73 11.80
C GLU A 76 -10.37 8.56 11.03
N ARG A 77 -9.12 8.18 11.32
CA ARG A 77 -8.41 7.09 10.65
C ARG A 77 -8.78 5.71 11.16
N ILE A 78 -9.23 5.57 12.41
CA ILE A 78 -9.47 4.28 13.05
C ILE A 78 -10.47 3.45 12.25
N THR A 79 -11.66 3.98 11.98
CA THR A 79 -12.71 3.23 11.25
C THR A 79 -12.29 2.83 9.83
N PRO A 80 -11.75 3.73 8.98
CA PRO A 80 -11.22 3.35 7.66
C PRO A 80 -10.11 2.29 7.73
N LEU A 81 -9.19 2.37 8.72
CA LEU A 81 -8.11 1.39 8.87
C LEU A 81 -8.64 0.01 9.27
N ILE A 82 -9.62 -0.07 10.18
CA ILE A 82 -10.28 -1.35 10.54
C ILE A 82 -10.91 -1.98 9.30
N LEU A 83 -11.69 -1.21 8.54
CA LEU A 83 -12.33 -1.71 7.33
C LEU A 83 -11.30 -2.15 6.29
N ASN A 84 -10.21 -1.40 6.14
CA ASN A 84 -9.13 -1.78 5.24
C ASN A 84 -8.43 -3.07 5.68
N CYS A 85 -8.19 -3.29 6.98
CA CYS A 85 -7.65 -4.55 7.50
C CYS A 85 -8.55 -5.74 7.10
N ILE A 86 -9.87 -5.60 7.24
CA ILE A 86 -10.83 -6.65 6.85
C ILE A 86 -10.75 -6.92 5.35
N ILE A 87 -10.75 -5.87 4.52
CA ILE A 87 -10.67 -6.00 3.07
C ILE A 87 -9.37 -6.69 2.65
N ILE A 88 -8.22 -6.25 3.16
CA ILE A 88 -6.92 -6.81 2.82
C ILE A 88 -6.81 -8.27 3.26
N PHE A 89 -7.33 -8.61 4.47
CA PHE A 89 -7.40 -10.00 4.93
C PHE A 89 -8.24 -10.87 3.98
N LEU A 90 -9.44 -10.42 3.58
CA LEU A 90 -10.29 -11.13 2.64
C LEU A 90 -9.64 -11.28 1.26
N VAL A 91 -8.94 -10.25 0.78
CA VAL A 91 -8.17 -10.33 -0.48
C VAL A 91 -7.10 -11.39 -0.39
N ALA A 92 -6.29 -11.41 0.68
CA ALA A 92 -5.25 -12.42 0.86
C ALA A 92 -5.83 -13.85 0.90
N GLN A 93 -6.96 -14.06 1.59
CA GLN A 93 -7.54 -15.40 1.77
C GLN A 93 -8.36 -15.88 0.56
N ARG A 94 -9.01 -15.00 -0.17
CA ARG A 94 -10.01 -15.37 -1.20
C ARG A 94 -9.58 -15.06 -2.63
N VAL A 95 -8.79 -14.01 -2.84
CA VAL A 95 -8.36 -13.60 -4.19
C VAL A 95 -6.94 -14.07 -4.50
N LEU A 96 -6.07 -14.06 -3.49
CA LEU A 96 -4.65 -14.39 -3.60
C LEU A 96 -4.24 -15.44 -2.56
N PRO A 97 -4.87 -16.63 -2.54
CA PRO A 97 -4.51 -17.64 -1.54
C PRO A 97 -3.07 -18.13 -1.73
N SER A 98 -2.41 -18.53 -0.64
CA SER A 98 -0.98 -18.87 -0.62
C SER A 98 -0.59 -20.03 -1.54
N HIS A 99 -1.52 -20.96 -1.80
CA HIS A 99 -1.28 -22.11 -2.67
C HIS A 99 -1.30 -21.77 -4.18
N GLU A 100 -1.77 -20.57 -4.55
CA GLU A 100 -1.77 -20.11 -5.96
C GLU A 100 -0.57 -19.24 -6.28
N ILE A 101 -0.39 -18.12 -5.56
CA ILE A 101 0.68 -17.15 -5.79
C ILE A 101 1.22 -16.69 -4.44
N ILE A 102 2.19 -17.42 -3.92
CA ILE A 102 2.72 -17.24 -2.57
C ILE A 102 3.31 -15.83 -2.36
N GLU A 103 3.97 -15.27 -3.38
CA GLU A 103 4.59 -13.95 -3.31
C GLU A 103 3.53 -12.85 -3.11
N LEU A 104 2.43 -12.92 -3.83
CA LEU A 104 1.33 -11.95 -3.70
C LEU A 104 0.57 -12.15 -2.39
N TYR A 105 0.41 -13.40 -1.95
CA TYR A 105 -0.19 -13.68 -0.64
C TYR A 105 0.59 -12.97 0.48
N PHE A 106 1.92 -13.20 0.55
CA PHE A 106 2.74 -12.58 1.60
C PHE A 106 2.90 -11.07 1.41
N PHE A 107 2.87 -10.55 0.18
CA PHE A 107 2.78 -9.11 -0.06
C PHE A 107 1.53 -8.51 0.60
N PHE A 108 0.37 -9.14 0.46
CA PHE A 108 -0.88 -8.67 1.09
C PHE A 108 -0.89 -8.90 2.60
N ILE A 109 -0.29 -9.96 3.11
CA ILE A 109 -0.08 -10.12 4.57
C ILE A 109 0.82 -9.00 5.12
N GLY A 110 1.87 -8.62 4.39
CA GLY A 110 2.70 -7.47 4.75
C GLY A 110 1.93 -6.14 4.79
N ILE A 111 1.05 -5.91 3.80
CA ILE A 111 0.15 -4.75 3.81
C ILE A 111 -0.80 -4.81 5.01
N LEU A 112 -1.34 -5.98 5.35
CA LEU A 112 -2.20 -6.17 6.51
C LEU A 112 -1.48 -5.81 7.80
N LEU A 113 -0.27 -6.33 8.01
CA LEU A 113 0.55 -6.02 9.19
C LEU A 113 0.90 -4.53 9.28
N SER A 114 1.26 -3.91 8.16
CA SER A 114 1.50 -2.46 8.10
C SER A 114 0.25 -1.66 8.43
N THR A 115 -0.92 -2.08 7.94
CA THR A 115 -2.22 -1.42 8.23
C THR A 115 -2.61 -1.58 9.69
N LEU A 116 -2.39 -2.76 10.28
CA LEU A 116 -2.59 -2.99 11.72
C LEU A 116 -1.66 -2.12 12.57
N ALA A 117 -0.38 -1.98 12.19
CA ALA A 117 0.54 -1.07 12.85
C ALA A 117 0.07 0.40 12.76
N CYS A 118 -0.42 0.84 11.58
CA CYS A 118 -1.03 2.18 11.43
C CYS A 118 -2.25 2.36 12.33
N LEU A 119 -3.09 1.32 12.48
CA LEU A 119 -4.26 1.33 13.35
C LEU A 119 -3.84 1.49 14.81
N ILE A 120 -2.87 0.70 15.29
CA ILE A 120 -2.33 0.80 16.66
C ILE A 120 -1.76 2.19 16.90
N LEU A 121 -0.94 2.72 15.99
CA LEU A 121 -0.37 4.06 16.10
C LEU A 121 -1.47 5.14 16.14
N SER A 122 -2.54 4.99 15.35
CA SER A 122 -3.67 5.93 15.37
C SER A 122 -4.43 5.90 16.70
N ILE A 123 -4.60 4.72 17.31
CA ILE A 123 -5.19 4.57 18.66
C ILE A 123 -4.29 5.23 19.71
N LEU A 124 -2.97 5.12 19.56
CA LEU A 124 -1.97 5.80 20.40
C LEU A 124 -1.82 7.30 20.07
N LYS A 125 -2.71 7.87 19.26
CA LYS A 125 -2.74 9.26 18.82
C LYS A 125 -1.48 9.72 18.05
N PHE A 126 -0.78 8.77 17.42
CA PHE A 126 0.36 9.07 16.55
C PHE A 126 -0.07 9.01 15.07
N LYS A 127 0.11 10.12 14.36
CA LYS A 127 -0.32 10.29 12.95
C LYS A 127 0.76 9.87 11.96
N VAL A 128 0.95 8.56 11.75
CA VAL A 128 1.90 8.06 10.75
C VAL A 128 1.47 8.42 9.31
N SER A 129 2.45 8.58 8.40
CA SER A 129 2.18 8.86 6.99
C SER A 129 1.84 7.59 6.21
N ILE A 130 0.55 7.38 5.92
CA ILE A 130 0.06 6.22 5.15
C ILE A 130 0.66 6.19 3.73
N HIS A 131 0.97 7.35 3.11
CA HIS A 131 1.67 7.43 1.83
C HIS A 131 3.08 6.80 1.91
N MET A 132 3.83 7.13 2.96
CA MET A 132 5.15 6.54 3.18
C MET A 132 5.08 5.05 3.47
N VAL A 133 4.10 4.63 4.30
CA VAL A 133 3.85 3.20 4.59
C VAL A 133 3.62 2.40 3.31
N ALA A 134 2.69 2.84 2.48
CA ALA A 134 2.33 2.13 1.26
C ALA A 134 3.49 2.11 0.25
N SER A 135 4.18 3.24 0.08
CA SER A 135 5.30 3.35 -0.88
C SER A 135 6.54 2.58 -0.43
N ALA A 136 6.86 2.56 0.87
CA ALA A 136 7.97 1.77 1.40
C ALA A 136 7.68 0.26 1.31
N GLY A 137 6.43 -0.15 1.56
CA GLY A 137 6.03 -1.55 1.43
C GLY A 137 6.18 -2.06 -0.01
N ILE A 138 5.72 -1.31 -1.01
CA ILE A 138 5.87 -1.71 -2.41
C ILE A 138 7.34 -1.67 -2.88
N LEU A 139 8.13 -0.72 -2.40
CA LEU A 139 9.58 -0.68 -2.70
C LEU A 139 10.26 -1.96 -2.21
N MET A 140 10.00 -2.37 -0.97
CA MET A 140 10.56 -3.61 -0.42
C MET A 140 10.10 -4.84 -1.21
N PHE A 141 8.83 -4.88 -1.62
CA PHE A 141 8.31 -5.95 -2.47
C PHE A 141 9.01 -6.01 -3.82
N PHE A 142 9.31 -4.88 -4.47
CA PHE A 142 10.08 -4.85 -5.72
C PHE A 142 11.50 -5.38 -5.53
N ILE A 143 12.17 -4.99 -4.44
CA ILE A 143 13.50 -5.52 -4.10
C ILE A 143 13.43 -7.05 -3.93
N ALA A 144 12.44 -7.53 -3.18
CA ALA A 144 12.27 -8.96 -2.93
C ALA A 144 11.98 -9.76 -4.21
N ILE A 145 11.13 -9.26 -5.12
CA ILE A 145 10.89 -9.85 -6.45
C ILE A 145 12.18 -9.91 -7.27
N SER A 146 12.99 -8.84 -7.27
CA SER A 146 14.25 -8.81 -8.00
C SER A 146 15.18 -9.94 -7.57
N ILE A 147 15.28 -10.16 -6.25
CA ILE A 147 16.11 -11.21 -5.66
C ILE A 147 15.50 -12.59 -5.96
N HIS A 148 14.20 -12.77 -5.68
CA HIS A 148 13.51 -14.05 -5.80
C HIS A 148 13.57 -14.62 -7.23
N PHE A 149 13.29 -13.81 -8.23
CA PHE A 149 13.31 -14.22 -9.62
C PHE A 149 14.65 -14.02 -10.32
N ASN A 150 15.66 -13.51 -9.61
CA ASN A 150 16.97 -13.17 -10.17
C ASN A 150 16.88 -12.28 -11.42
N ILE A 151 15.98 -11.27 -11.38
CA ILE A 151 15.74 -10.35 -12.49
C ILE A 151 16.35 -8.98 -12.20
N ASN A 152 16.97 -8.38 -13.20
CA ASN A 152 17.52 -7.04 -13.07
C ASN A 152 16.45 -5.97 -13.28
N ILE A 153 15.95 -5.40 -12.20
CA ILE A 153 15.02 -4.26 -12.19
C ILE A 153 15.59 -3.06 -11.42
N ASN A 154 16.93 -2.95 -11.34
CA ASN A 154 17.61 -1.89 -10.59
C ASN A 154 17.16 -0.49 -11.01
N GLY A 155 16.93 -0.25 -12.32
CA GLY A 155 16.38 1.01 -12.81
C GLY A 155 15.00 1.35 -12.25
N THR A 156 14.12 0.34 -12.14
CA THR A 156 12.78 0.51 -11.54
C THR A 156 12.88 0.81 -10.04
N ILE A 157 13.76 0.09 -9.33
CA ILE A 157 14.01 0.32 -7.89
C ILE A 157 14.55 1.72 -7.66
N ALA A 158 15.57 2.14 -8.44
CA ALA A 158 16.14 3.49 -8.34
C ALA A 158 15.09 4.58 -8.62
N LEU A 159 14.28 4.42 -9.66
CA LEU A 159 13.19 5.33 -9.97
C LEU A 159 12.19 5.41 -8.80
N PHE A 160 11.84 4.26 -8.20
CA PHE A 160 10.87 4.23 -7.12
C PHE A 160 11.41 4.85 -5.82
N ILE A 161 12.73 4.77 -5.56
CA ILE A 161 13.39 5.50 -4.47
C ILE A 161 13.27 7.02 -4.69
N ILE A 162 13.46 7.50 -5.92
CA ILE A 162 13.28 8.92 -6.25
C ILE A 162 11.82 9.35 -6.04
N ILE A 163 10.86 8.53 -6.48
CA ILE A 163 9.43 8.76 -6.27
C ILE A 163 9.10 8.82 -4.76
N LEU A 164 9.67 7.94 -3.96
CA LEU A 164 9.47 7.92 -2.51
C LEU A 164 10.00 9.22 -1.87
N GLY A 165 11.16 9.72 -2.29
CA GLY A 165 11.67 11.02 -1.90
C GLY A 165 10.74 12.18 -2.33
N ALA A 166 10.17 12.10 -3.53
CA ALA A 166 9.21 13.09 -4.04
C ALA A 166 7.89 13.06 -3.25
N ILE A 167 7.41 11.88 -2.85
CA ILE A 167 6.24 11.72 -1.96
C ILE A 167 6.53 12.36 -0.60
N ALA A 168 7.67 12.07 0.02
CA ALA A 168 8.06 12.65 1.31
C ALA A 168 8.09 14.19 1.22
N THR A 169 8.75 14.75 0.21
CA THR A 169 8.80 16.19 -0.05
C THR A 169 7.40 16.77 -0.24
N SER A 170 6.53 16.10 -0.99
CA SER A 170 5.14 16.51 -1.18
C SER A 170 4.39 16.59 0.15
N ARG A 171 4.52 15.58 1.03
CA ARG A 171 3.83 15.53 2.32
C ARG A 171 4.32 16.60 3.29
N LEU A 172 5.62 16.92 3.27
CA LEU A 172 6.20 18.02 4.04
C LEU A 172 5.72 19.39 3.52
N HIS A 173 5.79 19.60 2.21
CA HIS A 173 5.38 20.86 1.59
C HIS A 173 3.89 21.19 1.83
N LEU A 174 3.04 20.16 1.86
CA LEU A 174 1.61 20.31 2.14
C LEU A 174 1.30 20.43 3.64
N ASN A 175 2.31 20.48 4.52
CA ASN A 175 2.18 20.49 5.98
C ASN A 175 1.27 19.35 6.50
N ALA A 176 1.22 18.24 5.77
CA ALA A 176 0.37 17.10 6.10
C ALA A 176 0.99 16.18 7.15
N HIS A 177 2.33 16.16 7.21
CA HIS A 177 3.13 15.31 8.11
C HIS A 177 4.44 15.98 8.51
N THR A 178 4.96 15.59 9.68
CA THR A 178 6.30 15.92 10.17
C THR A 178 7.34 14.92 9.65
N TYR A 179 8.64 15.27 9.76
CA TYR A 179 9.74 14.35 9.41
C TYR A 179 9.64 13.01 10.17
N ILE A 180 9.34 13.05 11.47
CA ILE A 180 9.21 11.85 12.31
C ILE A 180 8.09 10.95 11.80
N GLU A 181 6.92 11.51 11.47
CA GLU A 181 5.77 10.76 10.93
C GLU A 181 6.08 10.09 9.57
N LEU A 182 6.95 10.71 8.74
CA LEU A 182 7.40 10.14 7.48
C LEU A 182 8.40 9.03 7.70
N ILE A 183 9.39 9.21 8.57
CA ILE A 183 10.43 8.20 8.88
C ILE A 183 9.78 6.96 9.51
N ILE A 184 8.92 7.13 10.51
CA ILE A 184 8.20 6.01 11.12
C ILE A 184 7.31 5.34 10.07
N GLY A 185 6.63 6.11 9.21
CA GLY A 185 5.83 5.57 8.11
C GLY A 185 6.65 4.71 7.14
N PHE A 186 7.86 5.13 6.81
CA PHE A 186 8.77 4.35 5.97
C PHE A 186 9.07 2.98 6.59
N PHE A 187 9.46 2.94 7.87
CA PHE A 187 9.77 1.68 8.55
C PHE A 187 8.55 0.79 8.78
N VAL A 188 7.40 1.37 9.10
CA VAL A 188 6.12 0.64 9.25
C VAL A 188 5.71 -0.05 7.94
N GLY A 189 6.03 0.53 6.80
CA GLY A 189 5.77 -0.11 5.50
C GLY A 189 6.83 -1.16 5.12
N LEU A 190 8.09 -0.86 5.37
CA LEU A 190 9.23 -1.68 4.94
C LEU A 190 9.39 -2.95 5.78
N ILE A 191 9.36 -2.83 7.12
CA ILE A 191 9.72 -3.94 8.03
C ILE A 191 8.81 -5.15 7.88
N PRO A 192 7.46 -5.05 7.83
CA PRO A 192 6.61 -6.22 7.64
C PRO A 192 6.92 -6.97 6.34
N GLN A 193 7.16 -6.25 5.24
CA GLN A 193 7.54 -6.87 3.98
C GLN A 193 8.88 -7.58 4.08
N LEU A 194 9.88 -6.95 4.70
CA LEU A 194 11.21 -7.51 4.90
C LEU A 194 11.17 -8.81 5.72
N ILE A 195 10.39 -8.84 6.81
CA ILE A 195 10.26 -10.04 7.65
C ILE A 195 9.61 -11.18 6.86
N LEU A 196 8.59 -10.87 6.07
CA LEU A 196 7.81 -11.87 5.34
C LEU A 196 8.54 -12.42 4.11
N VAL A 197 9.56 -11.75 3.61
CA VAL A 197 10.38 -12.23 2.48
C VAL A 197 10.90 -13.65 2.75
N ASN A 198 11.32 -13.97 3.97
CA ASN A 198 11.87 -15.29 4.34
C ASN A 198 10.89 -16.46 4.17
N TYR A 199 9.58 -16.19 4.02
CA TYR A 199 8.55 -17.23 3.86
C TYR A 199 8.24 -17.58 2.40
N TRP A 200 8.83 -16.85 1.44
CA TRP A 200 8.57 -17.09 0.02
C TRP A 200 9.79 -16.88 -0.90
N LEU A 201 10.95 -16.47 -0.36
CA LEU A 201 12.27 -16.47 -1.04
C LEU A 201 12.88 -17.92 -1.10
#